data_8f8d3d2ee3ca1ca04de2528638469326
#
_entry.id   8f8d3d2ee3ca1ca04de2528638469326
#
_cell.length_a   1.000
_cell.length_b   1.000
_cell.length_c   1.000
_cell.angle_alpha   90.00
_cell.angle_beta   90.00
_cell.angle_gamma   90.00
#
_symmetry.space_group_name_H-M   'P 1'
#
loop_
_entity.id
_entity.type
_entity.pdbx_description
1 polymer ?
#
loop_
_entity_poly.entity_id
_entity_poly.type
_entity_poly.pdbx_seq_one_letter_code
_entity_poly.pdbx_strand_id
1 'polypeptide(L)'
;MYKLTDLYKQLKEESTEAPQSQYKIYCDMDGVLVDFDKGYQELTGKPTHHADVQGKNEFWGTFKQSLQDKKISEKDYWANLQWMPDGKELWDHIKQYKPTLLSAPSRDPQSRWGKRIWVKKHIPNTPLILAAAEAKKNYANKNAILIDDRISNINDWNAAGGIGILHTSTATTLDKLSKYGI
;
A
#
# COMPACT_ATOMS: atom_id res chain seq x y z
N MET A 1 -0.88 7.37 -50.27
CA MET A 1 -2.18 7.62 -49.63
C MET A 1 -2.28 6.66 -48.45
N TYR A 2 -2.03 7.14 -47.24
CA TYR A 2 -2.16 6.32 -46.02
C TYR A 2 -3.62 5.95 -45.82
N LYS A 3 -3.89 4.66 -45.60
CA LYS A 3 -5.28 4.20 -45.38
C LYS A 3 -5.74 4.67 -44.00
N LEU A 4 -6.97 5.14 -43.90
CA LEU A 4 -7.61 5.57 -42.63
C LEU A 4 -7.46 4.50 -41.52
N THR A 5 -7.40 3.23 -41.90
CA THR A 5 -7.18 2.07 -41.01
C THR A 5 -5.80 2.09 -40.36
N ASP A 6 -4.76 2.57 -41.05
CA ASP A 6 -3.39 2.60 -40.52
C ASP A 6 -3.25 3.77 -39.54
N LEU A 7 -3.89 4.91 -39.84
CA LEU A 7 -3.97 6.05 -38.94
C LEU A 7 -4.75 5.71 -37.66
N TYR A 8 -5.85 4.98 -37.77
CA TYR A 8 -6.65 4.53 -36.64
C TYR A 8 -5.89 3.53 -35.75
N LYS A 9 -5.05 2.69 -36.37
CA LYS A 9 -4.19 1.74 -35.67
C LYS A 9 -3.06 2.45 -34.93
N GLN A 10 -2.41 3.43 -35.57
CA GLN A 10 -1.40 4.28 -34.93
C GLN A 10 -1.99 5.09 -33.76
N LEU A 11 -3.14 5.73 -33.92
CA LEU A 11 -3.83 6.45 -32.84
C LEU A 11 -4.24 5.54 -31.67
N LYS A 12 -4.57 4.27 -31.95
CA LYS A 12 -4.88 3.29 -30.91
C LYS A 12 -3.63 2.76 -30.20
N GLU A 13 -2.51 2.63 -30.90
CA GLU A 13 -1.21 2.24 -30.33
C GLU A 13 -0.61 3.38 -29.50
N GLU A 14 -0.73 4.65 -29.91
CA GLU A 14 -0.34 5.83 -29.11
C GLU A 14 -1.20 6.02 -27.85
N SER A 15 -2.46 5.58 -27.85
CA SER A 15 -3.36 5.70 -26.69
C SER A 15 -3.22 4.57 -25.66
N THR A 16 -2.36 3.57 -25.89
CA THR A 16 -2.17 2.41 -24.99
C THR A 16 -0.86 2.40 -24.21
N GLU A 17 0.05 3.34 -24.46
CA GLU A 17 1.21 3.49 -23.58
C GLU A 17 0.76 4.10 -22.25
N ALA A 18 0.97 3.33 -21.17
CA ALA A 18 0.79 3.83 -19.82
C ALA A 18 1.61 5.14 -19.64
N PRO A 19 1.07 6.18 -18.96
CA PRO A 19 1.78 7.41 -18.76
C PRO A 19 3.17 7.13 -18.19
N GLN A 20 4.22 7.52 -18.92
CA GLN A 20 5.60 7.35 -18.47
C GLN A 20 5.90 8.40 -17.41
N SER A 21 5.72 8.06 -16.15
CA SER A 21 6.25 8.89 -15.07
C SER A 21 7.74 8.63 -14.90
N GLN A 22 8.53 9.71 -14.74
CA GLN A 22 9.93 9.60 -14.33
C GLN A 22 10.10 9.06 -12.91
N TYR A 23 9.00 8.98 -12.15
CA TYR A 23 9.01 8.55 -10.75
C TYR A 23 8.58 7.09 -10.60
N LYS A 24 9.29 6.36 -9.74
CA LYS A 24 8.89 5.05 -9.26
C LYS A 24 8.01 5.23 -8.02
N ILE A 25 6.77 4.75 -8.08
CA ILE A 25 5.84 4.81 -6.96
C ILE A 25 6.01 3.56 -6.10
N TYR A 26 6.17 3.77 -4.79
CA TYR A 26 6.02 2.77 -3.74
C TYR A 26 4.78 3.13 -2.92
N CYS A 27 3.94 2.15 -2.63
CA CYS A 27 2.70 2.35 -1.89
C CYS A 27 2.64 1.36 -0.74
N ASP A 28 2.39 1.83 0.48
CA ASP A 28 2.12 0.93 1.60
C ASP A 28 0.75 0.25 1.42
N MET A 29 0.53 -0.78 2.21
CA MET A 29 -0.75 -1.51 2.22
C MET A 29 -1.62 -1.04 3.40
N ASP A 30 -1.17 -1.29 4.63
CA ASP A 30 -1.96 -1.04 5.83
C ASP A 30 -2.14 0.47 6.06
N GLY A 31 -3.37 0.93 6.29
CA GLY A 31 -3.68 2.34 6.46
C GLY A 31 -3.67 3.18 5.17
N VAL A 32 -3.32 2.56 4.01
CA VAL A 32 -3.35 3.22 2.70
C VAL A 32 -4.33 2.53 1.75
N LEU A 33 -4.15 1.25 1.51
CA LEU A 33 -5.03 0.45 0.65
C LEU A 33 -5.89 -0.53 1.47
N VAL A 34 -5.36 -1.01 2.59
CA VAL A 34 -5.91 -2.09 3.40
C VAL A 34 -6.28 -1.55 4.78
N ASP A 35 -7.53 -1.77 5.19
CA ASP A 35 -8.08 -1.29 6.45
C ASP A 35 -7.70 -2.23 7.62
N PHE A 36 -6.44 -2.12 8.04
CA PHE A 36 -5.94 -2.86 9.18
C PHE A 36 -6.66 -2.46 10.48
N ASP A 37 -6.95 -1.18 10.65
CA ASP A 37 -7.56 -0.66 11.87
C ASP A 37 -8.95 -1.24 12.10
N LYS A 38 -9.78 -1.25 11.05
CA LYS A 38 -11.09 -1.89 11.08
C LYS A 38 -10.96 -3.39 11.34
N GLY A 39 -10.05 -4.06 10.62
CA GLY A 39 -9.83 -5.50 10.82
C GLY A 39 -9.39 -5.83 12.25
N TYR A 40 -8.51 -5.02 12.83
CA TYR A 40 -8.08 -5.18 14.22
C TYR A 40 -9.25 -4.97 15.19
N GLN A 41 -10.06 -3.94 14.98
CA GLN A 41 -11.24 -3.66 15.82
C GLN A 41 -12.29 -4.78 15.73
N GLU A 42 -12.55 -5.31 14.54
CA GLU A 42 -13.47 -6.44 14.34
C GLU A 42 -12.96 -7.73 14.99
N LEU A 43 -11.63 -7.93 14.97
CA LEU A 43 -10.99 -9.09 15.60
C LEU A 43 -11.02 -8.99 17.12
N THR A 44 -10.61 -7.86 17.69
CA THR A 44 -10.30 -7.71 19.11
C THR A 44 -11.39 -7.00 19.91
N GLY A 45 -12.29 -6.28 19.25
CA GLY A 45 -13.25 -5.36 19.88
C GLY A 45 -12.61 -4.06 20.38
N LYS A 46 -11.31 -3.83 20.13
CA LYS A 46 -10.54 -2.67 20.59
C LYS A 46 -10.05 -1.85 19.40
N PRO A 47 -10.02 -0.51 19.47
CA PRO A 47 -9.43 0.31 18.43
C PRO A 47 -7.90 0.23 18.47
N THR A 48 -7.26 0.50 17.34
CA THR A 48 -5.79 0.41 17.17
C THR A 48 -5.01 1.47 17.96
N HIS A 49 -5.60 2.66 18.19
CA HIS A 49 -4.94 3.72 18.98
C HIS A 49 -4.65 3.32 20.44
N HIS A 50 -5.21 2.22 20.95
CA HIS A 50 -4.76 1.64 22.20
C HIS A 50 -3.31 1.15 22.19
N ALA A 51 -2.72 0.93 21.02
CA ALA A 51 -1.30 0.59 20.91
C ALA A 51 -0.38 1.70 21.45
N ASP A 52 -0.80 2.95 21.36
CA ASP A 52 -0.05 4.11 21.86
C ASP A 52 -0.15 4.23 23.39
N VAL A 53 -1.23 3.73 23.98
CA VAL A 53 -1.49 3.82 25.44
C VAL A 53 -1.00 2.59 26.20
N GLN A 54 -1.08 1.41 25.60
CA GLN A 54 -0.79 0.12 26.27
C GLN A 54 0.56 -0.50 25.89
N GLY A 55 1.27 0.08 24.92
CA GLY A 55 2.54 -0.42 24.41
C GLY A 55 2.38 -1.56 23.37
N LYS A 56 3.37 -1.65 22.49
CA LYS A 56 3.36 -2.57 21.34
C LYS A 56 3.22 -4.04 21.71
N ASN A 57 3.71 -4.45 22.88
CA ASN A 57 3.64 -5.87 23.30
C ASN A 57 2.22 -6.29 23.67
N GLU A 58 1.48 -5.43 24.37
CA GLU A 58 0.08 -5.71 24.73
C GLU A 58 -0.83 -5.70 23.50
N PHE A 59 -0.63 -4.77 22.58
CA PHE A 59 -1.33 -4.71 21.31
C PHE A 59 -1.22 -6.03 20.54
N TRP A 60 0.01 -6.50 20.30
CA TRP A 60 0.24 -7.75 19.59
C TRP A 60 -0.16 -8.99 20.39
N GLY A 61 -0.09 -8.92 21.73
CA GLY A 61 -0.61 -9.96 22.62
C GLY A 61 -2.12 -10.13 22.48
N THR A 62 -2.87 -9.03 22.55
CA THR A 62 -4.33 -9.00 22.33
C THR A 62 -4.69 -9.52 20.94
N PHE A 63 -3.97 -9.09 19.91
CA PHE A 63 -4.15 -9.56 18.54
C PHE A 63 -4.03 -11.08 18.44
N LYS A 64 -2.92 -11.65 18.92
CA LYS A 64 -2.66 -13.10 18.88
C LYS A 64 -3.70 -13.90 19.67
N GLN A 65 -4.03 -13.45 20.87
CA GLN A 65 -5.04 -14.12 21.70
C GLN A 65 -6.40 -14.16 20.99
N SER A 66 -6.82 -13.01 20.40
CA SER A 66 -8.10 -12.94 19.68
C SER A 66 -8.14 -13.84 18.44
N LEU A 67 -7.02 -13.98 17.72
CA LEU A 67 -6.91 -14.94 16.62
C LEU A 67 -7.11 -16.38 17.09
N GLN A 68 -6.48 -16.75 18.22
CA GLN A 68 -6.62 -18.08 18.81
C GLN A 68 -8.06 -18.36 19.25
N ASP A 69 -8.67 -17.43 19.98
CA ASP A 69 -10.04 -17.54 20.50
C ASP A 69 -11.07 -17.72 19.36
N LYS A 70 -10.85 -17.02 18.26
CA LYS A 70 -11.72 -17.08 17.07
C LYS A 70 -11.30 -18.19 16.08
N LYS A 71 -10.22 -18.92 16.36
CA LYS A 71 -9.66 -19.99 15.50
C LYS A 71 -9.34 -19.49 14.08
N ILE A 72 -8.84 -18.26 13.96
CA ILE A 72 -8.43 -17.64 12.70
C ILE A 72 -6.90 -17.72 12.61
N SER A 73 -6.37 -18.23 11.50
CA SER A 73 -4.92 -18.16 11.26
C SER A 73 -4.48 -16.74 10.95
N GLU A 74 -3.27 -16.35 11.36
CA GLU A 74 -2.76 -15.01 11.03
C GLU A 74 -2.70 -14.80 9.51
N LYS A 75 -2.34 -15.84 8.74
CA LYS A 75 -2.41 -15.84 7.28
C LYS A 75 -3.80 -15.45 6.76
N ASP A 76 -4.84 -16.10 7.28
CA ASP A 76 -6.21 -15.87 6.81
C ASP A 76 -6.73 -14.49 7.24
N TYR A 77 -6.33 -14.01 8.42
CA TYR A 77 -6.62 -12.65 8.86
C TYR A 77 -6.10 -11.63 7.84
N TRP A 78 -4.78 -11.65 7.54
CA TRP A 78 -4.18 -10.72 6.60
C TRP A 78 -4.70 -10.85 5.16
N ALA A 79 -5.06 -12.06 4.74
CA ALA A 79 -5.58 -12.33 3.41
C ALA A 79 -7.01 -11.80 3.18
N ASN A 80 -7.78 -11.58 4.26
CA ASN A 80 -9.19 -11.20 4.19
C ASN A 80 -9.48 -9.79 4.70
N LEU A 81 -8.48 -8.98 5.00
CA LEU A 81 -8.66 -7.59 5.34
C LEU A 81 -9.40 -6.85 4.21
N GLN A 82 -10.21 -5.88 4.59
CA GLN A 82 -10.95 -5.06 3.65
C GLN A 82 -10.07 -3.97 3.05
N TRP A 83 -10.52 -3.39 1.96
CA TRP A 83 -9.96 -2.15 1.45
C TRP A 83 -10.23 -1.01 2.42
N MET A 84 -9.30 -0.02 2.48
CA MET A 84 -9.64 1.29 3.01
C MET A 84 -10.86 1.85 2.26
N PRO A 85 -11.71 2.65 2.92
CA PRO A 85 -12.92 3.19 2.29
C PRO A 85 -12.66 3.89 0.93
N ASP A 86 -11.54 4.58 0.80
CA ASP A 86 -11.09 5.30 -0.39
C ASP A 86 -9.85 4.67 -1.06
N GLY A 87 -9.32 3.56 -0.49
CA GLY A 87 -8.09 2.92 -0.98
C GLY A 87 -8.20 2.36 -2.39
N LYS A 88 -9.40 1.91 -2.78
CA LYS A 88 -9.63 1.43 -4.14
C LYS A 88 -9.59 2.56 -5.17
N GLU A 89 -10.07 3.74 -4.83
CA GLU A 89 -9.98 4.95 -5.66
C GLU A 89 -8.52 5.36 -5.86
N LEU A 90 -7.73 5.39 -4.78
CA LEU A 90 -6.30 5.65 -4.88
C LEU A 90 -5.61 4.64 -5.80
N TRP A 91 -5.89 3.34 -5.59
CA TRP A 91 -5.32 2.28 -6.43
C TRP A 91 -5.68 2.46 -7.90
N ASP A 92 -6.94 2.72 -8.21
CA ASP A 92 -7.43 2.88 -9.58
C ASP A 92 -6.74 4.07 -10.29
N HIS A 93 -6.33 5.10 -9.55
CA HIS A 93 -5.54 6.21 -10.09
C HIS A 93 -4.07 5.82 -10.32
N ILE A 94 -3.40 5.23 -9.31
CA ILE A 94 -1.94 5.00 -9.39
C ILE A 94 -1.54 3.76 -10.19
N LYS A 95 -2.45 2.78 -10.40
CA LYS A 95 -2.12 1.50 -11.08
C LYS A 95 -1.53 1.67 -12.47
N GLN A 96 -1.91 2.72 -13.22
CA GLN A 96 -1.38 3.04 -14.54
C GLN A 96 0.11 3.35 -14.52
N TYR A 97 0.65 3.84 -13.39
CA TYR A 97 2.07 4.12 -13.18
C TYR A 97 2.86 2.91 -12.66
N LYS A 98 2.25 1.72 -12.67
CA LYS A 98 2.85 0.43 -12.27
C LYS A 98 3.57 0.49 -10.91
N PRO A 99 2.87 0.87 -9.83
CA PRO A 99 3.48 1.00 -8.51
C PRO A 99 3.99 -0.34 -7.99
N THR A 100 4.92 -0.28 -7.05
CA THR A 100 5.34 -1.42 -6.24
C THR A 100 4.76 -1.26 -4.83
N LEU A 101 4.08 -2.27 -4.32
CA LEU A 101 3.69 -2.27 -2.92
C LEU A 101 4.92 -2.48 -2.03
N LEU A 102 5.03 -1.68 -0.97
CA LEU A 102 6.14 -1.73 -0.02
C LEU A 102 5.59 -1.73 1.42
N SER A 103 5.36 -2.91 1.97
CA SER A 103 4.64 -3.08 3.23
C SER A 103 5.46 -3.82 4.28
N ALA A 104 5.26 -3.44 5.55
CA ALA A 104 5.88 -4.12 6.67
C ALA A 104 4.98 -5.27 7.16
N PRO A 105 5.46 -6.51 7.14
CA PRO A 105 4.73 -7.63 7.74
C PRO A 105 4.84 -7.59 9.26
N SER A 106 3.91 -8.25 9.96
CA SER A 106 4.07 -8.55 11.39
C SER A 106 5.29 -9.46 11.64
N ARG A 107 5.63 -9.68 12.90
CA ARG A 107 6.71 -10.61 13.28
C ARG A 107 6.40 -12.06 12.92
N ASP A 108 5.13 -12.43 12.78
CA ASP A 108 4.74 -13.79 12.40
C ASP A 108 4.92 -13.97 10.88
N PRO A 109 5.65 -15.01 10.44
CA PRO A 109 5.84 -15.29 9.01
C PRO A 109 4.53 -15.47 8.23
N GLN A 110 3.45 -15.88 8.88
CA GLN A 110 2.15 -16.06 8.24
C GLN A 110 1.57 -14.76 7.68
N SER A 111 1.90 -13.60 8.29
CA SER A 111 1.49 -12.29 7.76
C SER A 111 2.02 -12.04 6.35
N ARG A 112 3.23 -12.52 6.05
CA ARG A 112 3.82 -12.41 4.71
C ARG A 112 3.01 -13.19 3.67
N TRP A 113 2.51 -14.36 4.04
CA TRP A 113 1.66 -15.15 3.16
C TRP A 113 0.30 -14.51 2.98
N GLY A 114 -0.31 -14.04 4.07
CA GLY A 114 -1.61 -13.34 4.02
C GLY A 114 -1.57 -12.12 3.11
N LYS A 115 -0.57 -11.24 3.25
CA LYS A 115 -0.40 -10.06 2.38
C LYS A 115 -0.22 -10.45 0.90
N ARG A 116 0.55 -11.50 0.60
CA ARG A 116 0.68 -12.01 -0.78
C ARG A 116 -0.64 -12.51 -1.36
N ILE A 117 -1.43 -13.24 -0.53
CA ILE A 117 -2.75 -13.73 -0.94
C ILE A 117 -3.68 -12.54 -1.20
N TRP A 118 -3.68 -11.55 -0.32
CA TRP A 118 -4.48 -10.33 -0.51
C TRP A 118 -4.16 -9.64 -1.84
N VAL A 119 -2.87 -9.42 -2.12
CA VAL A 119 -2.42 -8.80 -3.38
C VAL A 119 -2.85 -9.64 -4.59
N LYS A 120 -2.64 -10.96 -4.54
CA LYS A 120 -3.05 -11.85 -5.63
C LYS A 120 -4.56 -11.81 -5.88
N LYS A 121 -5.36 -11.67 -4.83
CA LYS A 121 -6.84 -11.65 -4.89
C LYS A 121 -7.37 -10.34 -5.44
N HIS A 122 -6.80 -9.20 -5.03
CA HIS A 122 -7.37 -7.88 -5.26
C HIS A 122 -6.69 -7.10 -6.38
N ILE A 123 -5.37 -7.26 -6.54
CA ILE A 123 -4.53 -6.50 -7.47
C ILE A 123 -3.45 -7.39 -8.08
N PRO A 124 -3.86 -8.45 -8.81
CA PRO A 124 -2.92 -9.43 -9.36
C PRO A 124 -1.85 -8.76 -10.24
N ASN A 125 -0.68 -9.40 -10.34
CA ASN A 125 0.48 -8.94 -11.10
C ASN A 125 1.16 -7.67 -10.56
N THR A 126 0.75 -7.17 -9.38
CA THR A 126 1.41 -6.04 -8.73
C THR A 126 2.64 -6.51 -7.96
N PRO A 127 3.83 -5.91 -8.19
CA PRO A 127 5.02 -6.22 -7.41
C PRO A 127 4.80 -5.91 -5.92
N LEU A 128 5.20 -6.83 -5.03
CA LEU A 128 5.12 -6.68 -3.59
C LEU A 128 6.47 -6.92 -2.93
N ILE A 129 6.97 -5.91 -2.24
CA ILE A 129 8.14 -5.98 -1.37
C ILE A 129 7.65 -5.99 0.09
N LEU A 130 8.07 -7.01 0.83
CA LEU A 130 7.81 -7.13 2.27
C LEU A 130 9.10 -6.88 3.04
N ALA A 131 9.23 -5.68 3.59
CA ALA A 131 10.39 -5.19 4.33
C ALA A 131 9.97 -4.64 5.70
N ALA A 132 10.86 -4.68 6.69
CA ALA A 132 10.63 -3.99 7.96
C ALA A 132 10.42 -2.49 7.71
N ALA A 133 9.64 -1.83 8.59
CA ALA A 133 9.29 -0.42 8.41
C ALA A 133 10.54 0.46 8.26
N GLU A 134 11.52 0.27 9.14
CA GLU A 134 12.81 0.98 9.12
C GLU A 134 13.68 0.69 7.88
N ALA A 135 13.41 -0.41 7.18
CA ALA A 135 14.13 -0.78 5.96
C ALA A 135 13.48 -0.21 4.68
N LYS A 136 12.28 0.37 4.77
CA LYS A 136 11.62 1.00 3.62
C LYS A 136 12.51 2.06 2.96
N LYS A 137 13.19 2.87 3.76
CA LYS A 137 14.12 3.92 3.30
C LYS A 137 15.23 3.43 2.36
N ASN A 138 15.57 2.14 2.39
CA ASN A 138 16.61 1.57 1.51
C ASN A 138 16.19 1.57 0.02
N TYR A 139 14.92 1.80 -0.27
CA TYR A 139 14.38 1.93 -1.64
C TYR A 139 14.24 3.40 -2.07
N ALA A 140 14.55 4.34 -1.17
CA ALA A 140 14.44 5.77 -1.46
C ALA A 140 15.55 6.24 -2.42
N ASN A 141 15.18 7.12 -3.32
CA ASN A 141 16.09 7.91 -4.16
C ASN A 141 15.31 9.09 -4.75
N LYS A 142 16.01 10.02 -5.41
CA LYS A 142 15.41 11.27 -5.93
C LYS A 142 14.21 11.09 -6.88
N ASN A 143 14.07 9.90 -7.47
CA ASN A 143 12.99 9.56 -8.40
C ASN A 143 12.00 8.55 -7.78
N ALA A 144 12.07 8.31 -6.48
CA ALA A 144 11.19 7.36 -5.78
C ALA A 144 10.20 8.11 -4.88
N ILE A 145 8.92 7.88 -5.10
CA ILE A 145 7.80 8.38 -4.28
C ILE A 145 7.33 7.25 -3.36
N LEU A 146 7.19 7.52 -2.06
CA LEU A 146 6.53 6.63 -1.11
C LEU A 146 5.20 7.24 -0.67
N ILE A 147 4.12 6.50 -0.79
CA ILE A 147 2.81 6.79 -0.19
C ILE A 147 2.66 5.89 1.04
N ASP A 148 2.58 6.48 2.23
CA ASP A 148 2.56 5.76 3.51
C ASP A 148 1.78 6.59 4.55
N ASP A 149 1.03 5.95 5.44
CA ASP A 149 0.24 6.61 6.49
C ASP A 149 1.06 6.99 7.72
N ARG A 150 2.28 6.47 7.85
CA ARG A 150 3.16 6.70 9.00
C ARG A 150 4.16 7.80 8.74
N ILE A 151 4.04 8.87 9.53
CA ILE A 151 4.97 10.01 9.45
C ILE A 151 6.43 9.61 9.66
N SER A 152 6.71 8.60 10.50
CA SER A 152 8.08 8.12 10.70
C SER A 152 8.68 7.53 9.42
N ASN A 153 7.90 6.73 8.67
CA ASN A 153 8.35 6.17 7.40
C ASN A 153 8.60 7.26 6.36
N ILE A 154 7.72 8.27 6.32
CA ILE A 154 7.86 9.43 5.42
C ILE A 154 9.11 10.24 5.74
N ASN A 155 9.37 10.51 7.03
CA ASN A 155 10.57 11.24 7.46
C ASN A 155 11.85 10.48 7.10
N ASP A 156 11.89 9.17 7.38
CA ASP A 156 13.04 8.32 7.04
C ASP A 156 13.28 8.25 5.52
N TRP A 157 12.19 8.16 4.74
CA TRP A 157 12.26 8.15 3.28
C TRP A 157 12.81 9.46 2.71
N ASN A 158 12.31 10.60 3.21
CA ASN A 158 12.80 11.92 2.81
C ASN A 158 14.27 12.13 3.20
N ALA A 159 14.65 11.71 4.41
CA ALA A 159 16.03 11.78 4.87
C ALA A 159 16.99 10.93 3.99
N ALA A 160 16.49 9.85 3.39
CA ALA A 160 17.23 9.02 2.46
C ALA A 160 17.20 9.52 1.00
N GLY A 161 16.66 10.74 0.77
CA GLY A 161 16.66 11.41 -0.55
C GLY A 161 15.50 11.02 -1.47
N GLY A 162 14.45 10.40 -0.94
CA GLY A 162 13.21 10.11 -1.65
C GLY A 162 12.16 11.20 -1.50
N ILE A 163 11.01 11.00 -2.11
CA ILE A 163 9.83 11.88 -2.03
C ILE A 163 8.76 11.14 -1.22
N GLY A 164 8.55 11.55 0.02
CA GLY A 164 7.53 10.97 0.90
C GLY A 164 6.20 11.73 0.82
N ILE A 165 5.12 10.99 0.62
CA ILE A 165 3.75 11.52 0.64
C ILE A 165 3.02 10.88 1.82
N LEU A 166 2.82 11.64 2.89
CA LEU A 166 1.98 11.22 4.01
C LEU A 166 0.54 11.09 3.53
N HIS A 167 0.04 9.86 3.55
CA HIS A 167 -1.34 9.53 3.24
C HIS A 167 -2.23 9.84 4.45
N THR A 168 -3.30 10.60 4.21
CA THR A 168 -4.36 10.88 5.19
C THR A 168 -5.73 10.67 4.58
N SER A 169 -5.83 10.74 3.27
CA SER A 169 -6.98 10.39 2.44
C SER A 169 -6.52 10.29 0.98
N THR A 170 -7.30 9.61 0.15
CA THR A 170 -7.05 9.55 -1.29
C THR A 170 -7.00 10.95 -1.90
N ALA A 171 -7.98 11.81 -1.61
CA ALA A 171 -8.04 13.16 -2.18
C ALA A 171 -6.76 13.97 -1.90
N THR A 172 -6.28 13.98 -0.64
CA THR A 172 -5.04 14.69 -0.28
C THR A 172 -3.80 14.07 -0.90
N THR A 173 -3.78 12.77 -1.09
CA THR A 173 -2.68 12.05 -1.74
C THR A 173 -2.61 12.37 -3.22
N LEU A 174 -3.75 12.39 -3.92
CA LEU A 174 -3.83 12.74 -5.34
C LEU A 174 -3.43 14.20 -5.59
N ASP A 175 -3.85 15.14 -4.72
CA ASP A 175 -3.40 16.54 -4.80
C ASP A 175 -1.86 16.66 -4.72
N LYS A 176 -1.24 15.89 -3.81
CA LYS A 176 0.23 15.87 -3.69
C LYS A 176 0.91 15.20 -4.89
N LEU A 177 0.34 14.12 -5.43
CA LEU A 177 0.87 13.41 -6.60
C LEU A 177 0.79 14.25 -7.87
N SER A 178 -0.23 15.11 -8.01
CA SER A 178 -0.40 16.00 -9.18
C SER A 178 0.80 16.93 -9.41
N LYS A 179 1.53 17.31 -8.34
CA LYS A 179 2.76 18.11 -8.40
C LYS A 179 3.92 17.40 -9.11
N TYR A 180 3.81 16.10 -9.26
CA TYR A 180 4.80 15.23 -9.94
C TYR A 180 4.28 14.72 -11.30
N GLY A 181 3.13 15.22 -11.77
CA GLY A 181 2.52 14.77 -13.01
C GLY A 181 1.87 13.38 -12.93
N ILE A 182 1.42 13.01 -11.73
CA ILE A 182 0.80 11.70 -11.41
C ILE A 182 -0.64 11.91 -11.00
#